data_002c452f7fd3d55a91d26e9189f5c6f6
#
_entry.id   002c452f7fd3d55a91d26e9189f5c6f6
#
_cell.length_a   1.000
_cell.length_b   1.000
_cell.length_c   1.000
_cell.angle_alpha   90.00
_cell.angle_beta   90.00
_cell.angle_gamma   90.00
#
_symmetry.space_group_name_H-M   'P 1'
#
loop_
_entity.id
_entity.type
_entity.pdbx_description
1 polymer ?
#
loop_
_entity_poly.entity_id
_entity_poly.type
_entity_poly.pdbx_seq_one_letter_code
_entity_poly.pdbx_strand_id
1 'polypeptide(L)'
;MAVWDRLKDQAKALQQGQAGHGASGGHGGGHGAPRSGGGGKAQLIGLFKTQLGSLKNELKSGAYRDASMAMCALVAAADGQVDASERQQVESMILSNDVLQNFPPEQLRQRFSKHVDQLTANFQHGKAEAMQEIAKAAKKPTEARAVIQTGMVIAGADGHFSQAEAQVLREACAALGLSPAEFQL
;
A
#
# COMPACT_ATOMS: atom_id res chain seq x y z
N MET A 1 -3.93 12.43 8.60
CA MET A 1 -4.85 12.41 7.45
C MET A 1 -4.70 11.08 6.73
N ALA A 2 -5.81 10.38 6.59
CA ALA A 2 -5.82 9.09 5.92
C ALA A 2 -5.45 9.23 4.43
N VAL A 3 -4.82 8.22 3.86
CA VAL A 3 -4.44 8.13 2.44
C VAL A 3 -5.62 8.48 1.52
N TRP A 4 -6.82 8.19 1.99
CA TRP A 4 -8.07 8.36 1.24
C TRP A 4 -8.55 9.79 1.11
N ASP A 5 -8.23 10.66 2.06
CA ASP A 5 -8.53 12.09 1.92
C ASP A 5 -7.74 12.69 0.78
N ARG A 6 -6.49 12.23 0.57
CA ARG A 6 -5.65 12.64 -0.55
C ARG A 6 -6.16 12.13 -1.89
N LEU A 7 -6.67 10.91 -1.95
CA LEU A 7 -7.30 10.35 -3.16
C LEU A 7 -8.56 11.11 -3.54
N LYS A 8 -9.38 11.51 -2.56
CA LYS A 8 -10.56 12.35 -2.80
C LYS A 8 -10.18 13.74 -3.32
N ASP A 9 -9.13 14.34 -2.78
CA ASP A 9 -8.64 15.65 -3.22
C ASP A 9 -8.04 15.59 -4.62
N GLN A 10 -7.34 14.49 -4.94
CA GLN A 10 -6.80 14.28 -6.28
C GLN A 10 -7.89 14.04 -7.34
N ALA A 11 -8.92 13.28 -6.98
CA ALA A 11 -10.09 13.07 -7.85
C ALA A 11 -10.84 14.39 -8.12
N LYS A 12 -10.97 15.26 -7.11
CA LYS A 12 -11.55 16.61 -7.26
C LYS A 12 -10.69 17.51 -8.13
N ALA A 13 -9.37 17.46 -7.98
CA ALA A 13 -8.44 18.26 -8.79
C ALA A 13 -8.50 17.88 -10.27
N LEU A 14 -8.63 16.58 -10.57
CA LEU A 14 -8.79 16.08 -11.94
C LEU A 14 -10.13 16.49 -12.57
N GLN A 15 -11.17 16.62 -11.77
CA GLN A 15 -12.51 17.02 -12.25
C GLN A 15 -12.61 18.52 -12.53
N GLN A 16 -11.80 19.35 -11.84
CA GLN A 16 -11.77 20.80 -12.06
C GLN A 16 -10.82 21.25 -13.17
N GLY A 17 -9.94 20.37 -13.64
CA GLY A 17 -8.97 20.68 -14.71
C GLY A 17 -9.53 20.66 -16.13
N GLN A 18 -10.80 20.33 -16.33
CA GLN A 18 -11.39 20.18 -17.66
C GLN A 18 -12.25 21.37 -18.15
N ALA A 19 -12.28 22.45 -17.39
CA ALA A 19 -13.02 23.67 -17.81
C ALA A 19 -12.06 24.85 -17.96
N GLY A 20 -11.46 25.01 -19.14
CA GLY A 20 -10.65 26.17 -19.43
C GLY A 20 -9.99 26.10 -20.79
N HIS A 21 -10.76 26.38 -21.83
CA HIS A 21 -10.22 26.76 -23.15
C HIS A 21 -9.70 28.20 -23.09
N GLY A 22 -8.48 28.39 -23.59
CA GLY A 22 -7.98 29.74 -23.83
C GLY A 22 -6.57 29.71 -24.41
N ALA A 23 -6.48 30.00 -25.69
CA ALA A 23 -5.28 30.04 -26.50
C ALA A 23 -4.33 31.19 -26.16
N SER A 24 -3.07 30.99 -26.59
CA SER A 24 -2.16 32.00 -27.10
C SER A 24 -0.79 32.09 -26.46
N GLY A 25 0.17 31.67 -27.18
CA GLY A 25 1.47 32.21 -27.57
C GLY A 25 2.40 32.85 -26.52
N GLY A 26 3.64 32.38 -26.52
CA GLY A 26 4.76 33.11 -25.92
C GLY A 26 5.98 32.25 -25.64
N HIS A 27 6.99 32.40 -26.50
CA HIS A 27 8.34 31.88 -26.35
C HIS A 27 9.00 32.38 -25.04
N GLY A 28 9.73 31.48 -24.37
CA GLY A 28 10.64 31.86 -23.32
C GLY A 28 11.34 30.65 -22.71
N GLY A 29 12.59 30.40 -23.15
CA GLY A 29 13.43 29.33 -22.58
C GLY A 29 13.75 29.60 -21.12
N GLY A 30 13.69 28.56 -20.32
CA GLY A 30 14.15 28.55 -18.93
C GLY A 30 14.45 27.12 -18.55
N HIS A 31 15.73 26.80 -18.46
CA HIS A 31 16.19 25.54 -17.86
C HIS A 31 15.74 25.50 -16.40
N GLY A 32 14.66 24.79 -16.15
CA GLY A 32 14.23 24.45 -14.81
C GLY A 32 14.73 23.05 -14.46
N ALA A 33 15.56 22.95 -13.43
CA ALA A 33 16.00 21.68 -12.88
C ALA A 33 14.79 20.81 -12.50
N PRO A 34 14.87 19.46 -12.70
CA PRO A 34 13.75 18.60 -12.33
C PRO A 34 13.52 18.64 -10.82
N ARG A 35 12.35 19.06 -10.40
CA ARG A 35 11.92 18.94 -9.01
C ARG A 35 11.74 17.46 -8.68
N SER A 36 12.78 16.88 -8.10
CA SER A 36 12.73 15.53 -7.54
C SER A 36 11.98 15.54 -6.21
N GLY A 37 10.68 15.34 -6.23
CA GLY A 37 9.91 15.30 -5.00
C GLY A 37 8.72 14.34 -5.01
N GLY A 38 8.14 14.02 -6.15
CA GLY A 38 6.94 13.17 -6.22
C GLY A 38 7.06 11.98 -7.16
N GLY A 39 8.02 11.99 -8.08
CA GLY A 39 8.13 10.96 -9.10
C GLY A 39 8.77 9.65 -8.65
N GLY A 40 9.67 9.70 -7.65
CA GLY A 40 10.47 8.53 -7.25
C GLY A 40 9.63 7.43 -6.59
N LYS A 41 8.71 7.78 -5.69
CA LYS A 41 7.86 6.79 -5.02
C LYS A 41 6.81 6.19 -5.94
N ALA A 42 6.20 6.98 -6.80
CA ALA A 42 5.26 6.48 -7.81
C ALA A 42 5.93 5.49 -8.77
N GLN A 43 7.14 5.78 -9.21
CA GLN A 43 7.94 4.87 -10.03
C GLN A 43 8.31 3.59 -9.28
N LEU A 44 8.69 3.70 -8.01
CA LEU A 44 8.97 2.56 -7.15
C LEU A 44 7.76 1.65 -6.98
N ILE A 45 6.58 2.21 -6.73
CA ILE A 45 5.32 1.48 -6.64
C ILE A 45 5.02 0.75 -7.95
N GLY A 46 5.19 1.40 -9.08
CA GLY A 46 5.03 0.80 -10.40
C GLY A 46 6.00 -0.37 -10.61
N LEU A 47 7.25 -0.21 -10.20
CA LEU A 47 8.26 -1.27 -10.25
C LEU A 47 7.86 -2.47 -9.38
N PHE A 48 7.42 -2.23 -8.15
CA PHE A 48 6.96 -3.29 -7.24
C PHE A 48 5.75 -4.03 -7.80
N LYS A 49 4.82 -3.29 -8.38
CA LYS A 49 3.64 -3.90 -9.02
C LYS A 49 4.06 -4.83 -10.17
N THR A 50 5.02 -4.43 -10.97
CA THR A 50 5.59 -5.26 -12.06
C THR A 50 6.32 -6.47 -11.50
N GLN A 51 7.16 -6.30 -10.49
CA GLN A 51 7.89 -7.41 -9.84
C GLN A 51 6.94 -8.42 -9.22
N LEU A 52 5.92 -7.96 -8.50
CA LEU A 52 4.89 -8.82 -7.94
C LEU A 52 4.16 -9.61 -9.03
N GLY A 53 3.79 -8.96 -10.13
CA GLY A 53 3.16 -9.62 -11.26
C GLY A 53 4.01 -10.74 -11.86
N SER A 54 5.33 -10.53 -11.94
CA SER A 54 6.27 -11.56 -12.42
C SER A 54 6.39 -12.75 -11.47
N LEU A 55 6.11 -12.57 -10.18
CA LEU A 55 6.16 -13.60 -9.15
C LEU A 55 4.79 -14.24 -8.85
N LYS A 56 3.75 -13.87 -9.59
CA LYS A 56 2.38 -14.32 -9.34
C LYS A 56 2.27 -15.84 -9.15
N ASN A 57 2.95 -16.61 -10.00
CA ASN A 57 2.91 -18.07 -9.94
C ASN A 57 3.63 -18.67 -8.72
N GLU A 58 4.51 -17.90 -8.09
CA GLU A 58 5.26 -18.32 -6.90
C GLU A 58 4.58 -17.88 -5.60
N LEU A 59 3.72 -16.87 -5.65
CA LEU A 59 3.07 -16.25 -4.48
C LEU A 59 1.68 -16.87 -4.21
N LYS A 60 1.67 -18.17 -3.92
CA LYS A 60 0.43 -18.94 -3.72
C LYS A 60 0.32 -19.56 -2.33
N SER A 61 1.27 -19.31 -1.43
CA SER A 61 1.25 -19.90 -0.10
C SER A 61 0.26 -19.20 0.83
N GLY A 62 -0.27 -19.96 1.80
CA GLY A 62 -1.11 -19.40 2.86
C GLY A 62 -0.35 -18.39 3.73
N ALA A 63 0.94 -18.58 3.94
CA ALA A 63 1.78 -17.65 4.70
C ALA A 63 1.86 -16.27 4.03
N TYR A 64 2.08 -16.23 2.72
CA TYR A 64 2.05 -14.97 1.95
C TYR A 64 0.68 -14.30 2.01
N ARG A 65 -0.39 -15.06 1.79
CA ARG A 65 -1.77 -14.57 1.86
C ARG A 65 -2.07 -13.90 3.21
N ASP A 66 -1.81 -14.63 4.28
CA ASP A 66 -2.16 -14.19 5.63
C ASP A 66 -1.31 -12.99 6.06
N ALA A 67 -0.01 -13.01 5.79
CA ALA A 67 0.88 -11.90 6.06
C ALA A 67 0.52 -10.66 5.24
N SER A 68 0.16 -10.82 3.98
CA SER A 68 -0.25 -9.71 3.12
C SER A 68 -1.55 -9.06 3.59
N MET A 69 -2.52 -9.84 4.05
CA MET A 69 -3.77 -9.30 4.60
C MET A 69 -3.53 -8.54 5.90
N ALA A 70 -2.67 -9.06 6.78
CA ALA A 70 -2.24 -8.36 7.98
C ALA A 70 -1.52 -7.04 7.64
N MET A 71 -0.64 -7.05 6.64
CA MET A 71 0.07 -5.86 6.19
C MET A 71 -0.87 -4.79 5.63
N CYS A 72 -1.81 -5.19 4.78
CA CYS A 72 -2.81 -4.28 4.22
C CYS A 72 -3.69 -3.65 5.30
N ALA A 73 -4.09 -4.43 6.31
CA ALA A 73 -4.86 -3.92 7.44
C ALA A 73 -4.06 -2.92 8.28
N LEU A 74 -2.78 -3.20 8.55
CA LEU A 74 -1.89 -2.29 9.28
C LEU A 74 -1.71 -0.97 8.55
N VAL A 75 -1.49 -1.01 7.26
CA VAL A 75 -1.34 0.20 6.45
C VAL A 75 -2.63 1.01 6.45
N ALA A 76 -3.78 0.35 6.27
CA ALA A 76 -5.08 1.00 6.29
C ALA A 76 -5.37 1.67 7.65
N ALA A 77 -4.96 1.06 8.75
CA ALA A 77 -5.21 1.54 10.11
C ALA A 77 -4.02 2.31 10.73
N ALA A 78 -3.00 2.64 9.95
CA ALA A 78 -1.74 3.20 10.46
C ALA A 78 -1.91 4.51 11.24
N ASP A 79 -2.91 5.31 10.93
CA ASP A 79 -3.26 6.54 11.65
C ASP A 79 -4.18 6.30 12.86
N GLY A 80 -4.51 5.06 13.15
CA GLY A 80 -5.34 4.64 14.28
C GLY A 80 -6.84 4.57 14.01
N GLN A 81 -7.28 4.93 12.81
CA GLN A 81 -8.71 4.91 12.44
C GLN A 81 -8.92 4.42 11.01
N VAL A 82 -9.98 3.65 10.82
CA VAL A 82 -10.44 3.21 9.50
C VAL A 82 -11.95 3.39 9.44
N ASP A 83 -12.42 4.32 8.61
CA ASP A 83 -13.85 4.44 8.38
C ASP A 83 -14.37 3.37 7.40
N ALA A 84 -15.69 3.22 7.31
CA ALA A 84 -16.32 2.19 6.47
C ALA A 84 -15.99 2.38 4.97
N SER A 85 -15.86 3.61 4.52
CA SER A 85 -15.52 3.93 3.12
C SER A 85 -14.07 3.55 2.81
N GLU A 86 -13.14 3.89 3.69
CA GLU A 86 -11.73 3.51 3.58
C GLU A 86 -11.56 2.00 3.56
N ARG A 87 -12.23 1.32 4.48
CA ARG A 87 -12.22 -0.15 4.56
C ARG A 87 -12.70 -0.78 3.25
N GLN A 88 -13.79 -0.29 2.70
CA GLN A 88 -14.34 -0.77 1.43
C GLN A 88 -13.40 -0.54 0.25
N GLN A 89 -12.75 0.63 0.20
CA GLN A 89 -11.80 0.95 -0.86
C GLN A 89 -10.57 0.08 -0.82
N VAL A 90 -9.98 -0.12 0.36
CA VAL A 90 -8.82 -1.02 0.52
C VAL A 90 -9.20 -2.45 0.16
N GLU A 91 -10.36 -2.92 0.60
CA GLU A 91 -10.87 -4.24 0.22
C GLU A 91 -11.01 -4.39 -1.29
N SER A 92 -11.55 -3.40 -1.98
CA SER A 92 -11.66 -3.39 -3.44
C SER A 92 -10.30 -3.45 -4.13
N MET A 93 -9.31 -2.73 -3.60
CA MET A 93 -7.94 -2.76 -4.13
C MET A 93 -7.30 -4.14 -3.93
N ILE A 94 -7.51 -4.76 -2.77
CA ILE A 94 -7.04 -6.12 -2.48
C ILE A 94 -7.65 -7.10 -3.48
N LEU A 95 -8.95 -7.06 -3.69
CA LEU A 95 -9.66 -8.00 -4.55
C LEU A 95 -9.34 -7.80 -6.04
N SER A 96 -8.95 -6.61 -6.45
CA SER A 96 -8.52 -6.32 -7.82
C SER A 96 -7.02 -6.50 -8.06
N ASN A 97 -6.23 -6.76 -7.01
CA ASN A 97 -4.81 -6.99 -7.15
C ASN A 97 -4.53 -8.31 -7.86
N ASP A 98 -3.72 -8.26 -8.92
CA ASP A 98 -3.45 -9.39 -9.79
C ASP A 98 -2.87 -10.60 -9.04
N VAL A 99 -1.91 -10.38 -8.15
CA VAL A 99 -1.27 -11.46 -7.39
C VAL A 99 -2.21 -12.04 -6.34
N LEU A 100 -2.97 -11.20 -5.66
CA LEU A 100 -3.92 -11.64 -4.63
C LEU A 100 -5.11 -12.40 -5.21
N GLN A 101 -5.38 -12.27 -6.50
CA GLN A 101 -6.36 -13.09 -7.21
C GLN A 101 -6.00 -14.58 -7.27
N ASN A 102 -4.79 -14.97 -6.88
CA ASN A 102 -4.44 -16.37 -6.63
C ASN A 102 -5.29 -17.01 -5.52
N PHE A 103 -5.91 -16.20 -4.66
CA PHE A 103 -6.66 -16.68 -3.49
C PHE A 103 -8.15 -16.39 -3.64
N PRO A 104 -9.03 -17.23 -3.05
CA PRO A 104 -10.46 -16.98 -3.04
C PRO A 104 -10.78 -15.63 -2.38
N PRO A 105 -11.65 -14.78 -2.96
CA PRO A 105 -11.98 -13.47 -2.42
C PRO A 105 -12.46 -13.49 -0.97
N GLU A 106 -13.26 -14.48 -0.59
CA GLU A 106 -13.78 -14.62 0.77
C GLU A 106 -12.67 -14.83 1.81
N GLN A 107 -11.63 -15.59 1.45
CA GLN A 107 -10.48 -15.77 2.33
C GLN A 107 -9.73 -14.47 2.57
N LEU A 108 -9.56 -13.66 1.53
CA LEU A 108 -8.92 -12.34 1.63
C LEU A 108 -9.76 -11.39 2.50
N ARG A 109 -11.06 -11.32 2.26
CA ARG A 109 -11.99 -10.50 3.05
C ARG A 109 -12.00 -10.85 4.52
N GLN A 110 -12.10 -12.13 4.83
CA GLN A 110 -12.14 -12.61 6.22
C GLN A 110 -10.88 -12.22 6.99
N ARG A 111 -9.72 -12.42 6.39
CA ARG A 111 -8.43 -12.12 7.04
C ARG A 111 -8.19 -10.62 7.18
N PHE A 112 -8.45 -9.87 6.13
CA PHE A 112 -8.36 -8.42 6.16
C PHE A 112 -9.31 -7.83 7.22
N SER A 113 -10.58 -8.23 7.20
CA SER A 113 -11.59 -7.76 8.16
C SER A 113 -11.22 -8.10 9.60
N LYS A 114 -10.73 -9.32 9.86
CA LYS A 114 -10.28 -9.74 11.19
C LYS A 114 -9.23 -8.78 11.74
N HIS A 115 -8.20 -8.48 10.96
CA HIS A 115 -7.12 -7.60 11.40
C HIS A 115 -7.60 -6.16 11.56
N VAL A 116 -8.42 -5.64 10.66
CA VAL A 116 -9.01 -4.30 10.78
C VAL A 116 -9.84 -4.21 12.06
N ASP A 117 -10.68 -5.20 12.36
CA ASP A 117 -11.50 -5.22 13.57
C ASP A 117 -10.64 -5.24 14.84
N GLN A 118 -9.57 -6.02 14.86
CA GLN A 118 -8.63 -6.07 15.98
C GLN A 118 -7.90 -4.74 16.17
N LEU A 119 -7.44 -4.12 15.10
CA LEU A 119 -6.76 -2.82 15.12
C LEU A 119 -7.70 -1.69 15.57
N THR A 120 -8.95 -1.73 15.16
CA THR A 120 -9.98 -0.77 15.55
C THR A 120 -10.36 -0.91 17.02
N ALA A 121 -10.47 -2.15 17.51
CA ALA A 121 -10.83 -2.42 18.92
C ALA A 121 -9.70 -2.02 19.88
N ASN A 122 -8.46 -2.37 19.55
CA ASN A 122 -7.26 -2.00 20.32
C ASN A 122 -6.05 -2.02 19.37
N PHE A 123 -5.59 -0.83 19.01
CA PHE A 123 -4.53 -0.68 18.00
C PHE A 123 -3.23 -1.41 18.40
N GLN A 124 -2.78 -1.28 19.64
CA GLN A 124 -1.53 -1.90 20.07
C GLN A 124 -1.62 -3.43 20.06
N HIS A 125 -2.73 -3.96 20.55
CA HIS A 125 -2.96 -5.41 20.52
C HIS A 125 -3.11 -5.92 19.08
N GLY A 126 -3.92 -5.27 18.28
CA GLY A 126 -4.13 -5.61 16.86
C GLY A 126 -2.84 -5.52 16.05
N LYS A 127 -2.00 -4.52 16.33
CA LYS A 127 -0.68 -4.40 15.68
C LYS A 127 0.23 -5.57 16.06
N ALA A 128 0.27 -5.96 17.32
CA ALA A 128 1.06 -7.11 17.76
C ALA A 128 0.62 -8.41 17.07
N GLU A 129 -0.68 -8.66 16.98
CA GLU A 129 -1.24 -9.82 16.29
C GLU A 129 -0.91 -9.80 14.79
N ALA A 130 -1.06 -8.65 14.14
CA ALA A 130 -0.72 -8.50 12.73
C ALA A 130 0.77 -8.71 12.46
N MET A 131 1.64 -8.20 13.32
CA MET A 131 3.09 -8.40 13.19
C MET A 131 3.49 -9.86 13.37
N GLN A 132 2.84 -10.60 14.25
CA GLN A 132 3.06 -12.06 14.40
C GLN A 132 2.68 -12.80 13.12
N GLU A 133 1.57 -12.42 12.50
CA GLU A 133 1.12 -13.02 11.24
C GLU A 133 2.08 -12.69 10.09
N ILE A 134 2.55 -11.46 10.01
CA ILE A 134 3.55 -11.02 9.03
C ILE A 134 4.86 -11.79 9.19
N ALA A 135 5.33 -11.98 10.42
CA ALA A 135 6.57 -12.67 10.71
C ALA A 135 6.61 -14.12 10.21
N LYS A 136 5.47 -14.76 10.02
CA LYS A 136 5.40 -16.12 9.46
C LYS A 136 5.91 -16.18 8.01
N ALA A 137 5.86 -15.10 7.26
CA ALA A 137 6.40 -15.03 5.90
C ALA A 137 7.92 -14.88 5.85
N ALA A 138 8.59 -14.66 6.98
CA ALA A 138 10.05 -14.48 7.05
C ALA A 138 10.84 -15.71 6.59
N LYS A 139 10.23 -16.89 6.62
CA LYS A 139 10.89 -18.16 6.25
C LYS A 139 11.32 -18.22 4.78
N LYS A 140 10.66 -17.51 3.91
CA LYS A 140 10.95 -17.44 2.48
C LYS A 140 11.24 -16.00 2.07
N PRO A 141 12.49 -15.65 1.72
CA PRO A 141 12.88 -14.28 1.40
C PRO A 141 12.03 -13.64 0.29
N THR A 142 11.67 -14.40 -0.73
CA THR A 142 10.80 -13.91 -1.83
C THR A 142 9.42 -13.51 -1.32
N GLU A 143 8.82 -14.34 -0.47
CA GLU A 143 7.52 -14.03 0.13
C GLU A 143 7.60 -12.87 1.11
N ALA A 144 8.65 -12.82 1.92
CA ALA A 144 8.88 -11.72 2.86
C ALA A 144 8.94 -10.37 2.14
N ARG A 145 9.72 -10.26 1.06
CA ARG A 145 9.78 -9.05 0.24
C ARG A 145 8.45 -8.74 -0.41
N ALA A 146 7.76 -9.75 -0.92
CA ALA A 146 6.47 -9.58 -1.57
C ALA A 146 5.39 -9.04 -0.62
N VAL A 147 5.42 -9.41 0.65
CA VAL A 147 4.50 -8.86 1.68
C VAL A 147 4.69 -7.35 1.81
N ILE A 148 5.92 -6.88 1.94
CA ILE A 148 6.22 -5.44 2.01
C ILE A 148 5.82 -4.72 0.73
N GLN A 149 6.17 -5.27 -0.43
CA GLN A 149 5.81 -4.71 -1.74
C GLN A 149 4.28 -4.63 -1.91
N THR A 150 3.56 -5.64 -1.49
CA THR A 150 2.08 -5.64 -1.50
C THR A 150 1.52 -4.52 -0.63
N GLY A 151 2.02 -4.38 0.59
CA GLY A 151 1.63 -3.29 1.48
C GLY A 151 1.90 -1.92 0.88
N MET A 152 3.05 -1.74 0.25
CA MET A 152 3.43 -0.49 -0.40
C MET A 152 2.57 -0.18 -1.62
N VAL A 153 2.23 -1.18 -2.43
CA VAL A 153 1.34 -1.00 -3.59
C VAL A 153 -0.04 -0.56 -3.15
N ILE A 154 -0.57 -1.14 -2.07
CA ILE A 154 -1.88 -0.76 -1.52
C ILE A 154 -1.82 0.63 -0.87
N ALA A 155 -0.81 0.89 -0.03
CA ALA A 155 -0.65 2.18 0.66
C ALA A 155 -0.33 3.32 -0.30
N GLY A 156 0.54 3.06 -1.26
CA GLY A 156 1.09 4.06 -2.16
C GLY A 156 0.32 4.21 -3.47
N ALA A 157 -0.94 3.81 -3.52
CA ALA A 157 -1.75 3.89 -4.74
C ALA A 157 -1.85 5.32 -5.29
N ASP A 158 -1.71 6.34 -4.44
CA ASP A 158 -1.65 7.75 -4.80
C ASP A 158 -0.21 8.29 -4.98
N GLY A 159 0.81 7.43 -4.83
CA GLY A 159 2.23 7.81 -4.90
C GLY A 159 2.80 8.42 -3.64
N HIS A 160 2.04 8.48 -2.55
CA HIS A 160 2.45 9.08 -1.29
C HIS A 160 2.25 8.13 -0.12
N PHE A 161 3.14 8.24 0.88
CA PHE A 161 3.01 7.55 2.15
C PHE A 161 2.96 8.56 3.29
N SER A 162 2.04 8.37 4.22
CA SER A 162 2.10 9.09 5.49
C SER A 162 3.27 8.57 6.33
N GLN A 163 3.69 9.36 7.32
CA GLN A 163 4.71 8.89 8.27
C GLN A 163 4.25 7.67 9.06
N ALA A 164 2.97 7.62 9.41
CA ALA A 164 2.38 6.49 10.12
C ALA A 164 2.44 5.20 9.28
N GLU A 165 2.10 5.29 7.99
CA GLU A 165 2.19 4.16 7.06
C GLU A 165 3.64 3.70 6.87
N ALA A 166 4.56 4.65 6.67
CA ALA A 166 5.98 4.34 6.56
C ALA A 166 6.51 3.66 7.82
N GLN A 167 6.05 4.09 9.00
CA GLN A 167 6.46 3.51 10.27
C GLN A 167 6.01 2.05 10.42
N VAL A 168 4.75 1.74 10.13
CA VAL A 168 4.28 0.34 10.20
C VAL A 168 4.97 -0.54 9.16
N LEU A 169 5.31 -0.01 7.99
CA LEU A 169 6.08 -0.73 6.98
C LEU A 169 7.51 -1.01 7.46
N ARG A 170 8.17 -0.05 8.12
CA ARG A 170 9.51 -0.28 8.72
C ARG A 170 9.47 -1.33 9.82
N GLU A 171 8.46 -1.30 10.68
CA GLU A 171 8.26 -2.30 11.72
C GLU A 171 8.03 -3.69 11.13
N ALA A 172 7.26 -3.78 10.05
CA ALA A 172 7.04 -5.03 9.32
C ALA A 172 8.35 -5.55 8.68
N CYS A 173 9.17 -4.67 8.12
CA CYS A 173 10.50 -5.04 7.64
C CYS A 173 11.34 -5.67 8.74
N ALA A 174 11.36 -5.08 9.93
CA ALA A 174 12.08 -5.63 11.09
C ALA A 174 11.55 -7.02 11.47
N ALA A 175 10.23 -7.21 11.48
CA ALA A 175 9.60 -8.50 11.76
C ALA A 175 9.96 -9.58 10.73
N LEU A 176 10.23 -9.18 9.49
CA LEU A 176 10.59 -10.06 8.38
C LEU A 176 12.11 -10.23 8.20
N GLY A 177 12.93 -9.53 8.99
CA GLY A 177 14.38 -9.54 8.84
C GLY A 177 14.89 -8.83 7.60
N LEU A 178 14.11 -7.85 7.09
CA LEU A 178 14.45 -7.07 5.91
C LEU A 178 14.94 -5.67 6.28
N SER A 179 15.78 -5.09 5.43
CA SER A 179 16.20 -3.71 5.56
C SER A 179 15.15 -2.77 4.96
N PRO A 180 14.64 -1.78 5.71
CA PRO A 180 13.72 -0.78 5.15
C PRO A 180 14.32 0.00 3.97
N ALA A 181 15.65 0.15 3.93
CA ALA A 181 16.34 0.84 2.84
C ALA A 181 16.14 0.19 1.47
N GLU A 182 15.93 -1.14 1.42
CA GLU A 182 15.60 -1.87 0.18
C GLU A 182 14.33 -1.33 -0.48
N PHE A 183 13.43 -0.75 0.32
CA PHE A 183 12.12 -0.25 -0.12
C PHE A 183 12.04 1.28 -0.06
N GLN A 184 13.14 1.96 0.17
CA GLN A 184 13.21 3.42 0.35
C GLN A 184 12.29 3.94 1.48
N LEU A 185 12.23 3.16 2.55
CA LEU A 185 11.48 3.47 3.78
C LEU A 185 12.36 4.11 4.83
#